data_b736553fc0fe6659fcb995987c5f9143
#
_entry.id   b736553fc0fe6659fcb995987c5f9143
#
_cell.length_a   1.000
_cell.length_b   1.000
_cell.length_c   1.000
_cell.angle_alpha   90.00
_cell.angle_beta   90.00
_cell.angle_gamma   90.00
#
_symmetry.space_group_name_H-M   'P 1'
#
loop_
_entity.id
_entity.type
_entity.pdbx_description
1 polymer ?
#
loop_
_entity_poly.entity_id
_entity_poly.type
_entity_poly.pdbx_seq_one_letter_code
_entity_poly.pdbx_strand_id
1 'polypeptide(L)'
;MSGPVADGSEVLTDRIGLVAVLALLVGNAISVPIYVLSGTLAGSAGPSVIVAAVLAAIPAGFVVLYNALLGSAMPVAGGLYVYLSRLTAPFWGFLVPWTLPLVIWSTLLVTATGFAAYVQFFVDLPATVLIYGMLAVVLVVNLVGLRVVAGLQLLLVAGLVIALLTFIVPGATAIEPANYTPFVPDIGAFAIAAVALFYPFLGFGLLTELGEEIDDPGRTIPIALFAGICVVTLVYASLIGVLVGVVPYSELGTAGDVGIAARRFLPPWGVTVVALGALFAVATTVNTSLLVASRTVMRAARDGILPEGLAKIHPRCDTPYLSILVLGVPPFALVPLADEIIGLSTFIGLATLTAYFFGAIALYNLPREFHAHYERATFRFGRRGLVLAVGGGALVTGAFWVVTLLQRPIVGVVLEGWFVLGYGYYRYRLRGTDRVEMHRTMTGLDRHEAAFAIPDSDSGAGTGTGASIGTDFDSDPDGAPGRD
;
A
#
# COMPACT_ATOMS: atom_id res chain seq x y z
N MET A 1 29.76 -1.40 -34.95
CA MET A 1 29.30 -2.71 -34.45
C MET A 1 28.55 -2.47 -33.17
N SER A 2 27.26 -2.24 -33.29
CA SER A 2 26.32 -2.05 -32.18
C SER A 2 25.79 -3.45 -31.80
N GLY A 3 26.21 -3.93 -30.64
CA GLY A 3 25.66 -5.17 -30.06
C GLY A 3 24.18 -5.01 -29.73
N PRO A 4 23.39 -6.09 -29.71
CA PRO A 4 21.98 -6.03 -29.39
C PRO A 4 21.80 -5.58 -27.95
N VAL A 5 21.01 -4.52 -27.75
CA VAL A 5 20.49 -4.12 -26.46
C VAL A 5 19.65 -5.29 -25.95
N ALA A 6 20.05 -5.90 -24.84
CA ALA A 6 19.30 -6.95 -24.19
C ALA A 6 17.90 -6.41 -23.85
N ASP A 7 16.90 -6.96 -24.50
CA ASP A 7 15.49 -6.75 -24.25
C ASP A 7 15.16 -7.40 -22.89
N GLY A 8 15.21 -6.60 -21.81
CA GLY A 8 15.01 -7.04 -20.44
C GLY A 8 13.55 -7.13 -20.05
N SER A 9 12.67 -7.60 -20.92
CA SER A 9 11.30 -7.97 -20.58
C SER A 9 11.23 -9.46 -20.23
N GLU A 10 11.88 -9.88 -19.13
CA GLU A 10 11.42 -11.09 -18.45
C GLU A 10 10.04 -10.80 -17.87
N VAL A 11 9.01 -11.21 -18.57
CA VAL A 11 7.64 -11.29 -18.09
C VAL A 11 7.66 -12.29 -16.94
N LEU A 12 7.30 -11.82 -15.73
CA LEU A 12 7.16 -12.70 -14.56
C LEU A 12 6.12 -13.78 -14.90
N THR A 13 6.54 -15.02 -14.95
CA THR A 13 5.71 -16.16 -15.39
C THR A 13 4.81 -16.71 -14.29
N ASP A 14 5.07 -16.38 -13.02
CA ASP A 14 4.30 -16.85 -11.88
C ASP A 14 3.20 -15.84 -11.52
N ARG A 15 1.96 -16.16 -11.89
CA ARG A 15 0.76 -15.37 -11.55
C ARG A 15 0.11 -15.89 -10.28
N ILE A 16 -0.43 -14.96 -9.48
CA ILE A 16 -1.11 -15.27 -8.22
C ILE A 16 -2.63 -15.15 -8.35
N GLY A 17 -3.34 -16.18 -7.90
CA GLY A 17 -4.81 -16.24 -7.93
C GLY A 17 -5.46 -15.49 -6.74
N LEU A 18 -6.80 -15.35 -6.78
CA LEU A 18 -7.61 -14.60 -5.81
C LEU A 18 -7.32 -14.92 -4.34
N VAL A 19 -7.13 -16.20 -3.99
CA VAL A 19 -6.90 -16.59 -2.58
C VAL A 19 -5.55 -16.06 -2.07
N ALA A 20 -4.50 -16.15 -2.89
CA ALA A 20 -3.19 -15.61 -2.55
C ALA A 20 -3.22 -14.08 -2.47
N VAL A 21 -3.92 -13.43 -3.39
CA VAL A 21 -4.13 -11.97 -3.40
C VAL A 21 -4.87 -11.51 -2.14
N LEU A 22 -5.94 -12.20 -1.73
CA LEU A 22 -6.66 -11.93 -0.48
C LEU A 22 -5.78 -12.13 0.75
N ALA A 23 -4.99 -13.21 0.79
CA ALA A 23 -4.07 -13.47 1.89
C ALA A 23 -3.00 -12.38 2.02
N LEU A 24 -2.43 -11.93 0.89
CA LEU A 24 -1.48 -10.82 0.87
C LEU A 24 -2.12 -9.51 1.34
N LEU A 25 -3.30 -9.18 0.84
CA LEU A 25 -4.03 -7.96 1.20
C LEU A 25 -4.39 -7.95 2.68
N VAL A 26 -5.07 -9.01 3.15
CA VAL A 26 -5.53 -9.13 4.54
C VAL A 26 -4.33 -9.19 5.49
N GLY A 27 -3.30 -9.97 5.14
CA GLY A 27 -2.08 -10.07 5.96
C GLY A 27 -1.31 -8.76 6.06
N ASN A 28 -1.32 -7.92 5.01
CA ASN A 28 -0.69 -6.61 5.06
C ASN A 28 -1.54 -5.57 5.82
N ALA A 29 -2.86 -5.62 5.69
CA ALA A 29 -3.77 -4.71 6.35
C ALA A 29 -4.01 -5.09 7.82
N ILE A 30 -4.18 -6.39 8.14
CA ILE A 30 -4.24 -6.91 9.51
C ILE A 30 -2.81 -7.16 9.99
N SER A 31 -2.10 -6.09 10.27
CA SER A 31 -0.69 -6.11 10.60
C SER A 31 -0.44 -5.45 11.97
N VAL A 32 0.75 -4.94 12.21
CA VAL A 32 1.13 -4.28 13.49
C VAL A 32 0.09 -3.28 14.01
N PRO A 33 -0.56 -2.43 13.19
CA PRO A 33 -1.52 -1.47 13.70
C PRO A 33 -2.63 -2.06 14.57
N ILE A 34 -3.10 -3.28 14.29
CA ILE A 34 -4.18 -3.88 15.08
C ILE A 34 -3.74 -4.16 16.53
N TYR A 35 -2.47 -4.53 16.73
CA TYR A 35 -1.92 -4.82 18.05
C TYR A 35 -1.45 -3.56 18.79
N VAL A 36 -0.93 -2.57 18.04
CA VAL A 36 -0.30 -1.37 18.61
C VAL A 36 -1.29 -0.24 18.76
N LEU A 37 -2.05 0.08 17.68
CA LEU A 37 -2.94 1.24 17.69
C LEU A 37 -4.22 1.01 18.48
N SER A 38 -4.72 -0.23 18.54
CA SER A 38 -5.98 -0.52 19.22
C SER A 38 -5.94 -0.12 20.70
N GLY A 39 -4.90 -0.51 21.43
CA GLY A 39 -4.72 -0.13 22.83
C GLY A 39 -4.36 1.34 23.00
N THR A 40 -3.37 1.80 22.23
CA THR A 40 -2.87 3.19 22.32
C THR A 40 -3.99 4.22 22.08
N LEU A 41 -4.86 3.98 21.09
CA LEU A 41 -5.99 4.87 20.81
C LEU A 41 -7.14 4.71 21.79
N ALA A 42 -7.36 3.48 22.28
CA ALA A 42 -8.40 3.20 23.27
C ALA A 42 -8.13 3.93 24.60
N GLY A 43 -6.87 4.07 25.02
CA GLY A 43 -6.50 4.82 26.22
C GLY A 43 -6.93 6.29 26.20
N SER A 44 -6.97 6.90 25.02
CA SER A 44 -7.36 8.32 24.88
C SER A 44 -8.82 8.49 24.43
N ALA A 45 -9.30 7.71 23.47
CA ALA A 45 -10.63 7.84 22.88
C ALA A 45 -11.69 6.93 23.51
N GLY A 46 -11.28 6.04 24.41
CA GLY A 46 -12.18 5.10 25.09
C GLY A 46 -12.86 4.13 24.13
N PRO A 47 -14.04 3.59 24.51
CA PRO A 47 -14.78 2.65 23.68
C PRO A 47 -15.19 3.16 22.31
N SER A 48 -15.21 4.48 22.10
CA SER A 48 -15.54 5.10 20.81
C SER A 48 -14.57 4.69 19.67
N VAL A 49 -13.40 4.17 20.01
CA VAL A 49 -12.43 3.63 19.03
C VAL A 49 -13.04 2.53 18.16
N ILE A 50 -14.04 1.78 18.65
CA ILE A 50 -14.79 0.79 17.85
C ILE A 50 -15.47 1.50 16.67
N VAL A 51 -16.15 2.60 16.93
CA VAL A 51 -16.84 3.40 15.90
C VAL A 51 -15.81 4.11 15.02
N ALA A 52 -14.71 4.58 15.60
CA ALA A 52 -13.59 5.17 14.86
C ALA A 52 -13.01 4.21 13.82
N ALA A 53 -12.86 2.92 14.15
CA ALA A 53 -12.40 1.90 13.20
C ALA A 53 -13.38 1.70 12.04
N VAL A 54 -14.69 1.70 12.31
CA VAL A 54 -15.72 1.62 11.26
C VAL A 54 -15.76 2.89 10.42
N LEU A 55 -15.61 4.06 11.03
CA LEU A 55 -15.57 5.35 10.31
C LEU A 55 -14.32 5.44 9.41
N ALA A 56 -13.19 4.90 9.83
CA ALA A 56 -11.97 4.84 9.02
C ALA A 56 -12.15 3.99 7.74
N ALA A 57 -13.09 3.04 7.74
CA ALA A 57 -13.44 2.26 6.56
C ALA A 57 -14.19 3.06 5.49
N ILE A 58 -14.79 4.23 5.82
CA ILE A 58 -15.51 5.07 4.85
C ILE A 58 -14.53 5.68 3.83
N PRO A 59 -13.50 6.46 4.22
CA PRO A 59 -12.50 6.92 3.27
C PRO A 59 -11.77 5.76 2.59
N ALA A 60 -11.51 4.65 3.31
CA ALA A 60 -10.95 3.45 2.73
C ALA A 60 -11.84 2.85 1.64
N GLY A 61 -13.17 2.89 1.78
CA GLY A 61 -14.11 2.47 0.76
C GLY A 61 -13.97 3.26 -0.54
N PHE A 62 -13.77 4.57 -0.48
CA PHE A 62 -13.48 5.37 -1.67
C PHE A 62 -12.13 5.03 -2.28
N VAL A 63 -11.11 4.77 -1.45
CA VAL A 63 -9.81 4.28 -1.90
C VAL A 63 -9.93 2.94 -2.61
N VAL A 64 -10.73 2.02 -2.06
CA VAL A 64 -11.05 0.72 -2.68
C VAL A 64 -11.71 0.91 -4.03
N LEU A 65 -12.72 1.80 -4.12
CA LEU A 65 -13.43 2.07 -5.38
C LEU A 65 -12.47 2.57 -6.47
N TYR A 66 -11.57 3.51 -6.14
CA TYR A 66 -10.66 4.04 -7.13
C TYR A 66 -9.55 3.04 -7.51
N ASN A 67 -8.98 2.32 -6.54
CA ASN A 67 -7.98 1.27 -6.81
C ASN A 67 -8.59 0.11 -7.61
N ALA A 68 -9.85 -0.27 -7.34
CA ALA A 68 -10.55 -1.29 -8.08
C ALA A 68 -10.74 -0.89 -9.55
N LEU A 69 -11.13 0.35 -9.82
CA LEU A 69 -11.30 0.82 -11.20
C LEU A 69 -9.95 1.00 -11.90
N LEU A 70 -8.98 1.68 -11.28
CA LEU A 70 -7.67 1.89 -11.87
C LEU A 70 -6.91 0.57 -12.07
N GLY A 71 -6.93 -0.32 -11.09
CA GLY A 71 -6.32 -1.64 -11.20
C GLY A 71 -7.00 -2.55 -12.23
N SER A 72 -8.32 -2.39 -12.44
CA SER A 72 -9.05 -3.11 -13.49
C SER A 72 -8.80 -2.54 -14.89
N ALA A 73 -8.65 -1.21 -15.01
CA ALA A 73 -8.46 -0.53 -16.28
C ALA A 73 -7.00 -0.50 -16.73
N MET A 74 -6.07 -0.39 -15.78
CA MET A 74 -4.64 -0.21 -16.01
C MET A 74 -3.83 -1.04 -14.99
N PRO A 75 -3.76 -2.37 -15.12
CA PRO A 75 -3.01 -3.25 -14.22
C PRO A 75 -1.50 -3.14 -14.49
N VAL A 76 -0.89 -2.05 -14.01
CA VAL A 76 0.54 -1.74 -14.23
C VAL A 76 1.33 -1.81 -12.92
N ALA A 77 2.61 -2.15 -13.00
CA ALA A 77 3.51 -2.02 -11.86
C ALA A 77 3.82 -0.55 -11.56
N GLY A 78 3.85 -0.18 -10.27
CA GLY A 78 4.10 1.20 -9.83
C GLY A 78 2.85 1.97 -9.40
N GLY A 79 1.69 1.33 -9.43
CA GLY A 79 0.44 1.73 -8.78
C GLY A 79 0.15 3.23 -8.76
N LEU A 80 -0.02 3.77 -7.57
CA LEU A 80 -0.43 5.17 -7.35
C LEU A 80 0.52 6.19 -8.00
N TYR A 81 1.83 5.95 -7.98
CA TYR A 81 2.82 6.81 -8.64
C TYR A 81 2.52 6.94 -10.14
N VAL A 82 2.28 5.81 -10.81
CA VAL A 82 1.99 5.75 -12.24
C VAL A 82 0.65 6.44 -12.53
N TYR A 83 -0.39 6.14 -11.78
CA TYR A 83 -1.71 6.73 -11.99
C TYR A 83 -1.69 8.26 -11.84
N LEU A 84 -1.06 8.78 -10.78
CA LEU A 84 -1.00 10.22 -10.57
C LEU A 84 -0.16 10.92 -11.63
N SER A 85 0.99 10.37 -12.01
CA SER A 85 1.87 10.99 -12.99
C SER A 85 1.23 11.09 -14.38
N ARG A 86 0.39 10.12 -14.76
CA ARG A 86 -0.21 10.01 -16.10
C ARG A 86 -1.59 10.64 -16.20
N LEU A 87 -2.40 10.49 -15.15
CA LEU A 87 -3.79 10.94 -15.17
C LEU A 87 -3.99 12.33 -14.58
N THR A 88 -2.97 12.92 -13.93
CA THR A 88 -3.05 14.29 -13.38
C THR A 88 -1.92 15.15 -13.93
N ALA A 89 -0.85 15.31 -13.17
CA ALA A 89 0.34 16.01 -13.60
C ALA A 89 1.59 15.34 -13.03
N PRO A 90 2.75 15.41 -13.72
CA PRO A 90 3.98 14.77 -13.27
C PRO A 90 4.40 15.11 -11.84
N PHE A 91 4.09 16.33 -11.38
CA PHE A 91 4.37 16.76 -10.01
C PHE A 91 3.60 15.95 -8.96
N TRP A 92 2.32 15.65 -9.19
CA TRP A 92 1.53 14.86 -8.25
C TRP A 92 2.00 13.40 -8.17
N GLY A 93 2.41 12.84 -9.30
CA GLY A 93 3.09 11.54 -9.32
C GLY A 93 4.39 11.56 -8.52
N PHE A 94 5.22 12.60 -8.71
CA PHE A 94 6.47 12.78 -7.96
C PHE A 94 6.26 12.81 -6.45
N LEU A 95 5.16 13.39 -5.95
CA LEU A 95 4.92 13.47 -4.51
C LEU A 95 4.79 12.09 -3.84
N VAL A 96 4.41 11.05 -4.56
CA VAL A 96 4.31 9.68 -4.01
C VAL A 96 5.69 9.19 -3.56
N PRO A 97 6.69 9.01 -4.44
CA PRO A 97 8.02 8.54 -4.04
C PRO A 97 8.78 9.57 -3.18
N TRP A 98 8.42 10.86 -3.23
CA TRP A 98 8.98 11.90 -2.36
C TRP A 98 8.52 11.77 -0.91
N THR A 99 7.23 11.46 -0.70
CA THR A 99 6.64 11.36 0.66
C THR A 99 6.88 9.98 1.28
N LEU A 100 7.08 8.97 0.44
CA LEU A 100 7.24 7.58 0.85
C LEU A 100 8.33 7.37 1.93
N PRO A 101 9.51 8.03 1.90
CA PRO A 101 10.50 7.91 2.98
C PRO A 101 9.93 8.25 4.36
N LEU A 102 9.22 9.37 4.51
CA LEU A 102 8.63 9.75 5.80
C LEU A 102 7.56 8.75 6.27
N VAL A 103 6.74 8.25 5.34
CA VAL A 103 5.74 7.21 5.63
C VAL A 103 6.42 5.93 6.12
N ILE A 104 7.48 5.47 5.45
CA ILE A 104 8.21 4.26 5.82
C ILE A 104 8.96 4.43 7.14
N TRP A 105 9.61 5.59 7.37
CA TRP A 105 10.27 5.86 8.65
C TRP A 105 9.28 5.81 9.81
N SER A 106 8.12 6.44 9.66
CA SER A 106 7.05 6.37 10.66
C SER A 106 6.53 4.94 10.84
N THR A 107 6.31 4.21 9.74
CA THR A 107 5.87 2.81 9.78
C THR A 107 6.87 1.92 10.52
N LEU A 108 8.17 2.05 10.23
CA LEU A 108 9.22 1.27 10.89
C LEU A 108 9.30 1.57 12.39
N LEU A 109 9.13 2.83 12.82
CA LEU A 109 9.12 3.20 14.22
C LEU A 109 7.90 2.62 14.97
N VAL A 110 6.69 2.81 14.43
CA VAL A 110 5.47 2.22 15.02
C VAL A 110 5.57 0.71 15.11
N THR A 111 6.11 0.07 14.07
CA THR A 111 6.28 -1.39 14.02
C THR A 111 7.33 -1.86 15.02
N ALA A 112 8.46 -1.14 15.14
CA ALA A 112 9.53 -1.49 16.06
C ALA A 112 9.12 -1.31 17.53
N THR A 113 8.31 -0.31 17.83
CA THR A 113 7.73 -0.15 19.20
C THR A 113 6.79 -1.30 19.52
N GLY A 114 5.94 -1.69 18.57
CA GLY A 114 5.08 -2.87 18.72
C GLY A 114 5.89 -4.15 18.93
N PHE A 115 6.96 -4.35 18.13
CA PHE A 115 7.87 -5.47 18.31
C PHE A 115 8.46 -5.51 19.72
N ALA A 116 9.01 -4.39 20.21
CA ALA A 116 9.59 -4.29 21.52
C ALA A 116 8.58 -4.65 22.61
N ALA A 117 7.36 -4.08 22.55
CA ALA A 117 6.31 -4.33 23.52
C ALA A 117 5.93 -5.82 23.61
N TYR A 118 5.87 -6.54 22.48
CA TYR A 118 5.51 -7.95 22.48
C TYR A 118 6.69 -8.88 22.76
N VAL A 119 7.92 -8.54 22.40
CA VAL A 119 9.12 -9.31 22.78
C VAL A 119 9.35 -9.24 24.30
N GLN A 120 9.01 -8.12 24.95
CA GLN A 120 9.10 -7.98 26.42
C GLN A 120 8.18 -8.94 27.20
N PHE A 121 7.20 -9.60 26.53
CA PHE A 121 6.46 -10.71 27.15
C PHE A 121 7.33 -11.97 27.38
N PHE A 122 8.45 -12.09 26.65
CA PHE A 122 9.33 -13.27 26.67
C PHE A 122 10.69 -12.97 27.28
N VAL A 123 11.20 -11.75 27.16
CA VAL A 123 12.54 -11.35 27.59
C VAL A 123 12.50 -9.98 28.27
N ASP A 124 13.26 -9.83 29.35
CA ASP A 124 13.39 -8.58 30.08
C ASP A 124 14.58 -7.77 29.53
N LEU A 125 14.31 -7.08 28.40
CA LEU A 125 15.27 -6.18 27.76
C LEU A 125 14.66 -4.79 27.59
N PRO A 126 15.48 -3.71 27.64
CA PRO A 126 15.01 -2.36 27.38
C PRO A 126 14.38 -2.24 25.99
N ALA A 127 13.21 -1.57 25.89
CA ALA A 127 12.49 -1.39 24.62
C ALA A 127 13.40 -0.78 23.55
N THR A 128 14.23 0.21 23.92
CA THR A 128 15.16 0.88 23.00
C THR A 128 16.13 -0.11 22.34
N VAL A 129 16.66 -1.09 23.10
CA VAL A 129 17.56 -2.13 22.57
C VAL A 129 16.82 -3.00 21.55
N LEU A 130 15.58 -3.39 21.87
CA LEU A 130 14.74 -4.19 20.99
C LEU A 130 14.38 -3.44 19.70
N ILE A 131 14.07 -2.13 19.81
CA ILE A 131 13.78 -1.27 18.65
C ILE A 131 14.99 -1.20 17.72
N TYR A 132 16.18 -0.88 18.24
CA TYR A 132 17.40 -0.84 17.41
C TYR A 132 17.74 -2.20 16.81
N GLY A 133 17.60 -3.28 17.58
CA GLY A 133 17.82 -4.65 17.13
C GLY A 133 16.88 -5.03 15.98
N MET A 134 15.60 -4.72 16.10
CA MET A 134 14.61 -4.95 15.05
C MET A 134 14.94 -4.15 13.78
N LEU A 135 15.22 -2.84 13.88
CA LEU A 135 15.59 -2.01 12.75
C LEU A 135 16.84 -2.55 12.03
N ALA A 136 17.85 -3.02 12.79
CA ALA A 136 19.06 -3.61 12.23
C ALA A 136 18.77 -4.90 11.46
N VAL A 137 17.99 -5.82 12.04
CA VAL A 137 17.59 -7.08 11.38
C VAL A 137 16.84 -6.80 10.10
N VAL A 138 15.86 -5.89 10.14
CA VAL A 138 15.08 -5.50 8.98
C VAL A 138 15.94 -4.94 7.85
N LEU A 139 16.85 -4.03 8.19
CA LEU A 139 17.75 -3.43 7.21
C LEU A 139 18.64 -4.50 6.56
N VAL A 140 19.25 -5.37 7.36
CA VAL A 140 20.13 -6.44 6.87
C VAL A 140 19.36 -7.42 6.00
N VAL A 141 18.20 -7.89 6.44
CA VAL A 141 17.37 -8.85 5.68
C VAL A 141 16.97 -8.28 4.32
N ASN A 142 16.58 -7.00 4.26
CA ASN A 142 16.21 -6.36 3.00
C ASN A 142 17.42 -6.12 2.06
N LEU A 143 18.63 -5.89 2.61
CA LEU A 143 19.85 -5.76 1.81
C LEU A 143 20.32 -7.08 1.21
N VAL A 144 20.17 -8.20 1.94
CA VAL A 144 20.63 -9.54 1.52
C VAL A 144 19.72 -10.14 0.45
N GLY A 145 18.44 -9.73 0.38
CA GLY A 145 17.47 -10.19 -0.62
C GLY A 145 16.53 -11.31 -0.14
N LEU A 146 15.32 -11.31 -0.67
CA LEU A 146 14.14 -11.94 -0.06
C LEU A 146 13.53 -13.11 -0.83
N ARG A 147 14.30 -13.89 -1.59
CA ARG A 147 13.75 -15.08 -2.29
C ARG A 147 13.10 -16.12 -1.35
N VAL A 148 13.43 -16.09 -0.06
CA VAL A 148 12.95 -17.04 0.95
C VAL A 148 11.60 -16.66 1.59
N VAL A 149 11.18 -15.40 1.47
CA VAL A 149 10.10 -14.85 2.32
C VAL A 149 8.69 -15.04 1.77
N ALA A 150 8.51 -15.19 0.46
CA ALA A 150 7.17 -15.34 -0.12
C ALA A 150 6.45 -16.62 0.37
N GLY A 151 7.17 -17.73 0.53
CA GLY A 151 6.62 -18.97 1.06
C GLY A 151 6.25 -18.90 2.55
N LEU A 152 6.97 -18.08 3.33
CA LEU A 152 6.70 -17.87 4.74
C LEU A 152 5.50 -16.94 4.98
N GLN A 153 5.18 -16.06 4.03
CA GLN A 153 4.11 -15.07 4.19
C GLN A 153 2.76 -15.71 4.51
N LEU A 154 2.38 -16.78 3.80
CA LEU A 154 1.11 -17.47 4.03
C LEU A 154 1.06 -18.11 5.43
N LEU A 155 2.17 -18.70 5.87
CA LEU A 155 2.28 -19.29 7.22
C LEU A 155 2.17 -18.21 8.30
N LEU A 156 2.85 -17.07 8.12
CA LEU A 156 2.79 -15.93 9.05
C LEU A 156 1.38 -15.36 9.13
N VAL A 157 0.68 -15.21 8.00
CA VAL A 157 -0.71 -14.75 7.96
C VAL A 157 -1.64 -15.75 8.62
N ALA A 158 -1.47 -17.05 8.38
CA ALA A 158 -2.26 -18.09 9.06
C ALA A 158 -2.05 -18.05 10.58
N GLY A 159 -0.81 -17.94 11.05
CA GLY A 159 -0.49 -17.79 12.47
C GLY A 159 -1.08 -16.50 13.08
N LEU A 160 -1.06 -15.41 12.34
CA LEU A 160 -1.69 -14.14 12.72
C LEU A 160 -3.21 -14.30 12.90
N VAL A 161 -3.89 -14.93 11.95
CA VAL A 161 -5.36 -15.18 12.02
C VAL A 161 -5.69 -16.07 13.21
N ILE A 162 -4.92 -17.14 13.46
CA ILE A 162 -5.09 -18.01 14.62
C ILE A 162 -4.96 -17.20 15.92
N ALA A 163 -3.96 -16.33 16.02
CA ALA A 163 -3.76 -15.50 17.20
C ALA A 163 -4.91 -14.52 17.44
N LEU A 164 -5.42 -13.90 16.38
CA LEU A 164 -6.59 -13.00 16.46
C LEU A 164 -7.85 -13.75 16.91
N LEU A 165 -8.12 -14.93 16.35
CA LEU A 165 -9.26 -15.76 16.77
C LEU A 165 -9.10 -16.23 18.22
N THR A 166 -7.88 -16.57 18.64
CA THR A 166 -7.58 -16.94 20.04
C THR A 166 -7.85 -15.77 21.01
N PHE A 167 -7.69 -14.53 20.58
CA PHE A 167 -8.04 -13.35 21.39
C PHE A 167 -9.55 -13.04 21.32
N ILE A 168 -10.11 -12.91 20.10
CA ILE A 168 -11.47 -12.40 19.88
C ILE A 168 -12.53 -13.37 20.40
N VAL A 169 -12.43 -14.67 20.06
CA VAL A 169 -13.50 -15.62 20.37
C VAL A 169 -13.69 -15.86 21.86
N PRO A 170 -12.64 -16.21 22.64
CA PRO A 170 -12.80 -16.34 24.10
C PRO A 170 -13.03 -14.99 24.78
N GLY A 171 -12.39 -13.91 24.30
CA GLY A 171 -12.51 -12.58 24.88
C GLY A 171 -13.93 -12.02 24.79
N ALA A 172 -14.70 -12.40 23.75
CA ALA A 172 -16.10 -12.01 23.64
C ALA A 172 -16.98 -12.51 24.80
N THR A 173 -16.59 -13.61 25.46
CA THR A 173 -17.28 -14.13 26.65
C THR A 173 -16.84 -13.49 27.97
N ALA A 174 -15.73 -12.74 27.94
CA ALA A 174 -15.16 -12.07 29.10
C ALA A 174 -15.45 -10.54 29.12
N ILE A 175 -16.32 -10.07 28.24
CA ILE A 175 -16.70 -8.66 28.15
C ILE A 175 -17.51 -8.25 29.37
N GLU A 176 -17.12 -7.14 30.00
CA GLU A 176 -17.87 -6.47 31.05
C GLU A 176 -18.56 -5.22 30.46
N PRO A 177 -19.89 -5.18 30.35
CA PRO A 177 -20.63 -4.06 29.72
C PRO A 177 -20.36 -2.70 30.37
N ALA A 178 -19.99 -2.66 31.65
CA ALA A 178 -19.65 -1.44 32.37
C ALA A 178 -18.44 -0.72 31.77
N ASN A 179 -17.50 -1.45 31.16
CA ASN A 179 -16.30 -0.91 30.55
C ASN A 179 -16.59 -0.03 29.31
N TYR A 180 -17.80 -0.12 28.73
CA TYR A 180 -18.20 0.76 27.62
C TYR A 180 -18.73 2.13 28.07
N THR A 181 -18.62 2.48 29.35
CA THR A 181 -19.12 3.76 29.87
C THR A 181 -18.01 4.58 30.52
N PRO A 182 -17.80 5.88 30.16
CA PRO A 182 -18.46 6.61 29.07
C PRO A 182 -18.02 6.15 27.69
N PHE A 183 -18.95 6.10 26.71
CA PHE A 183 -18.63 5.57 25.38
C PHE A 183 -17.71 6.52 24.58
N VAL A 184 -17.91 7.83 24.68
CA VAL A 184 -17.06 8.86 24.05
C VAL A 184 -16.54 9.78 25.14
N PRO A 185 -15.42 9.48 25.78
CA PRO A 185 -14.85 10.34 26.80
C PRO A 185 -14.25 11.63 26.25
N ASP A 186 -13.68 11.61 25.05
CA ASP A 186 -13.06 12.74 24.37
C ASP A 186 -13.35 12.69 22.85
N ILE A 187 -14.05 13.71 22.34
CA ILE A 187 -14.42 13.83 20.92
C ILE A 187 -13.21 14.14 20.03
N GLY A 188 -12.20 14.85 20.54
CA GLY A 188 -10.98 15.14 19.80
C GLY A 188 -10.13 13.88 19.62
N ALA A 189 -9.96 13.10 20.70
CA ALA A 189 -9.28 11.82 20.65
C ALA A 189 -9.99 10.81 19.74
N PHE A 190 -11.33 10.78 19.76
CA PHE A 190 -12.14 10.00 18.83
C PHE A 190 -11.87 10.37 17.36
N ALA A 191 -11.83 11.67 17.04
CA ALA A 191 -11.58 12.14 15.69
C ALA A 191 -10.16 11.77 15.22
N ILE A 192 -9.16 11.89 16.11
CA ILE A 192 -7.78 11.46 15.83
C ILE A 192 -7.72 9.94 15.62
N ALA A 193 -8.42 9.17 16.46
CA ALA A 193 -8.47 7.71 16.32
C ALA A 193 -9.04 7.29 14.96
N ALA A 194 -10.08 7.97 14.46
CA ALA A 194 -10.65 7.69 13.15
C ALA A 194 -9.65 7.94 12.01
N VAL A 195 -8.81 8.98 12.11
CA VAL A 195 -7.75 9.25 11.14
C VAL A 195 -6.61 8.24 11.27
N ALA A 196 -6.13 7.97 12.48
CA ALA A 196 -5.02 7.04 12.71
C ALA A 196 -5.37 5.61 12.30
N LEU A 197 -6.62 5.17 12.51
CA LEU A 197 -7.13 3.87 12.09
C LEU A 197 -7.37 3.76 10.57
N PHE A 198 -7.14 4.81 9.81
CA PHE A 198 -7.02 4.69 8.35
C PHE A 198 -5.71 4.01 7.92
N TYR A 199 -4.65 4.07 8.75
CA TYR A 199 -3.35 3.45 8.48
C TYR A 199 -3.44 1.97 8.02
N PRO A 200 -4.21 1.07 8.66
CA PRO A 200 -4.37 -0.31 8.20
C PRO A 200 -4.77 -0.47 6.73
N PHE A 201 -5.56 0.46 6.22
CA PHE A 201 -6.09 0.40 4.85
C PHE A 201 -5.07 0.84 3.77
N LEU A 202 -3.86 1.29 4.17
CA LEU A 202 -2.74 1.53 3.25
C LEU A 202 -2.34 0.28 2.47
N GLY A 203 -2.47 -0.88 3.09
CA GLY A 203 -2.19 -2.16 2.47
C GLY A 203 -2.97 -2.43 1.18
N PHE A 204 -4.08 -1.75 0.96
CA PHE A 204 -4.90 -1.93 -0.24
C PHE A 204 -4.24 -1.39 -1.52
N GLY A 205 -3.36 -0.40 -1.41
CA GLY A 205 -2.54 0.06 -2.53
C GLY A 205 -1.59 -0.99 -3.08
N LEU A 206 -1.19 -1.98 -2.26
CA LEU A 206 -0.29 -3.05 -2.66
C LEU A 206 -0.81 -3.83 -3.87
N LEU A 207 -2.12 -4.06 -3.98
CA LEU A 207 -2.68 -4.82 -5.09
C LEU A 207 -2.50 -4.11 -6.43
N THR A 208 -2.53 -2.80 -6.45
CA THR A 208 -2.29 -2.02 -7.68
C THR A 208 -0.80 -1.98 -8.05
N GLU A 209 0.11 -2.14 -7.09
CA GLU A 209 1.55 -2.29 -7.34
C GLU A 209 1.90 -3.66 -7.96
N LEU A 210 1.09 -4.69 -7.68
CA LEU A 210 1.24 -6.07 -8.16
C LEU A 210 0.36 -6.40 -9.38
N GLY A 211 -0.24 -5.41 -10.02
CA GLY A 211 -1.23 -5.61 -11.08
C GLY A 211 -0.79 -6.56 -12.19
N GLU A 212 0.49 -6.57 -12.54
CA GLU A 212 1.08 -7.42 -13.59
C GLU A 212 1.26 -8.89 -13.15
N GLU A 213 1.30 -9.15 -11.83
CA GLU A 213 1.54 -10.47 -11.24
C GLU A 213 0.23 -11.20 -10.86
N ILE A 214 -0.94 -10.59 -11.09
CA ILE A 214 -2.25 -11.11 -10.69
C ILE A 214 -2.96 -11.79 -11.86
N ASP A 215 -3.51 -12.99 -11.61
CA ASP A 215 -4.40 -13.67 -12.56
C ASP A 215 -5.72 -12.91 -12.70
N ASP A 216 -6.14 -12.66 -13.95
CA ASP A 216 -7.34 -11.88 -14.26
C ASP A 216 -7.49 -10.63 -13.38
N PRO A 217 -6.52 -9.68 -13.48
CA PRO A 217 -6.45 -8.55 -12.56
C PRO A 217 -7.72 -7.69 -12.61
N GLY A 218 -8.37 -7.62 -13.77
CA GLY A 218 -9.63 -6.88 -13.96
C GLY A 218 -10.76 -7.33 -13.04
N ARG A 219 -10.80 -8.61 -12.67
CA ARG A 219 -11.81 -9.20 -11.78
C ARG A 219 -11.26 -9.44 -10.38
N THR A 220 -10.05 -9.95 -10.29
CA THR A 220 -9.44 -10.34 -9.01
C THR A 220 -9.18 -9.14 -8.10
N ILE A 221 -8.64 -8.03 -8.64
CA ILE A 221 -8.35 -6.82 -7.85
C ILE A 221 -9.61 -6.24 -7.21
N PRO A 222 -10.72 -5.96 -7.94
CA PRO A 222 -11.95 -5.47 -7.32
C PRO A 222 -12.51 -6.39 -6.24
N ILE A 223 -12.60 -7.70 -6.51
CA ILE A 223 -13.13 -8.66 -5.55
C ILE A 223 -12.29 -8.69 -4.28
N ALA A 224 -10.96 -8.76 -4.42
CA ALA A 224 -10.05 -8.79 -3.28
C ALA A 224 -10.14 -7.52 -2.44
N LEU A 225 -10.22 -6.34 -3.07
CA LEU A 225 -10.34 -5.06 -2.37
C LEU A 225 -11.66 -4.94 -1.59
N PHE A 226 -12.80 -5.31 -2.20
CA PHE A 226 -14.10 -5.25 -1.51
C PHE A 226 -14.22 -6.28 -0.39
N ALA A 227 -13.76 -7.52 -0.60
CA ALA A 227 -13.72 -8.52 0.45
C ALA A 227 -12.76 -8.11 1.57
N GLY A 228 -11.60 -7.58 1.19
CA GLY A 228 -10.58 -7.14 2.14
C GLY A 228 -11.05 -6.05 3.08
N ILE A 229 -11.72 -4.99 2.58
CA ILE A 229 -12.21 -3.91 3.45
C ILE A 229 -13.23 -4.42 4.47
N CYS A 230 -14.13 -5.33 4.06
CA CYS A 230 -15.11 -5.92 4.98
C CYS A 230 -14.41 -6.76 6.06
N VAL A 231 -13.47 -7.62 5.68
CA VAL A 231 -12.73 -8.49 6.61
C VAL A 231 -11.90 -7.65 7.58
N VAL A 232 -11.12 -6.70 7.07
CA VAL A 232 -10.25 -5.85 7.89
C VAL A 232 -11.08 -5.04 8.89
N THR A 233 -12.15 -4.38 8.44
CA THR A 233 -13.02 -3.59 9.31
C THR A 233 -13.65 -4.45 10.41
N LEU A 234 -14.15 -5.63 10.05
CA LEU A 234 -14.76 -6.55 11.01
C LEU A 234 -13.75 -7.01 12.06
N VAL A 235 -12.54 -7.39 11.64
CA VAL A 235 -11.49 -7.87 12.54
C VAL A 235 -11.05 -6.76 13.51
N TYR A 236 -10.84 -5.52 13.00
CA TYR A 236 -10.48 -4.39 13.86
C TYR A 236 -11.59 -4.04 14.85
N ALA A 237 -12.84 -3.92 14.39
CA ALA A 237 -13.98 -3.62 15.26
C ALA A 237 -14.17 -4.71 16.33
N SER A 238 -14.01 -5.99 15.97
CA SER A 238 -14.13 -7.11 16.91
C SER A 238 -13.01 -7.13 17.94
N LEU A 239 -11.75 -6.98 17.51
CA LEU A 239 -10.61 -6.97 18.43
C LEU A 239 -10.69 -5.78 19.39
N ILE A 240 -10.94 -4.58 18.88
CA ILE A 240 -11.07 -3.37 19.70
C ILE A 240 -12.28 -3.51 20.64
N GLY A 241 -13.40 -4.05 20.16
CA GLY A 241 -14.58 -4.30 20.98
C GLY A 241 -14.25 -5.18 22.17
N VAL A 242 -13.60 -6.32 21.95
CA VAL A 242 -13.13 -7.20 23.03
C VAL A 242 -12.15 -6.49 23.95
N LEU A 243 -11.16 -5.79 23.40
CA LEU A 243 -10.12 -5.11 24.17
C LEU A 243 -10.71 -4.14 25.18
N VAL A 244 -11.56 -3.20 24.73
CA VAL A 244 -12.19 -2.20 25.62
C VAL A 244 -13.31 -2.79 26.47
N GLY A 245 -13.87 -3.94 26.09
CA GLY A 245 -14.87 -4.64 26.88
C GLY A 245 -14.26 -5.44 28.04
N VAL A 246 -13.03 -5.92 27.89
CA VAL A 246 -12.31 -6.69 28.92
C VAL A 246 -11.50 -5.80 29.87
N VAL A 247 -10.95 -4.70 29.35
CA VAL A 247 -10.08 -3.78 30.08
C VAL A 247 -10.69 -2.39 30.09
N PRO A 248 -10.87 -1.74 31.27
CA PRO A 248 -11.25 -0.33 31.33
C PRO A 248 -10.28 0.52 30.51
N TYR A 249 -10.79 1.42 29.69
CA TYR A 249 -9.97 2.24 28.81
C TYR A 249 -8.92 3.09 29.55
N SER A 250 -9.18 3.44 30.82
CA SER A 250 -8.24 4.18 31.67
C SER A 250 -6.96 3.41 32.00
N GLU A 251 -6.94 2.09 31.81
CA GLU A 251 -5.78 1.22 31.98
C GLU A 251 -5.08 0.90 30.66
N LEU A 252 -5.62 1.37 29.54
CA LEU A 252 -5.07 1.21 28.20
C LEU A 252 -4.25 2.45 27.80
N GLY A 253 -3.44 2.36 26.79
CA GLY A 253 -2.66 3.45 26.23
C GLY A 253 -1.27 3.05 25.74
N THR A 254 -0.96 1.73 25.77
CA THR A 254 0.34 1.20 25.36
C THR A 254 0.27 0.30 24.15
N ALA A 255 1.41 0.11 23.49
CA ALA A 255 1.53 -0.77 22.33
C ALA A 255 1.31 -2.26 22.65
N GLY A 256 1.42 -2.66 23.93
CA GLY A 256 1.29 -4.06 24.39
C GLY A 256 -0.10 -4.42 24.93
N ASP A 257 -1.06 -3.53 24.90
CA ASP A 257 -2.34 -3.66 25.62
C ASP A 257 -3.16 -4.88 25.22
N VAL A 258 -3.13 -5.30 23.94
CA VAL A 258 -3.81 -6.53 23.50
C VAL A 258 -3.25 -7.75 24.22
N GLY A 259 -1.92 -7.82 24.42
CA GLY A 259 -1.28 -8.88 25.20
C GLY A 259 -1.60 -8.78 26.69
N ILE A 260 -1.70 -7.58 27.25
CA ILE A 260 -2.10 -7.35 28.66
C ILE A 260 -3.55 -7.77 28.84
N ALA A 261 -4.45 -7.39 27.95
CA ALA A 261 -5.85 -7.80 27.98
C ALA A 261 -6.01 -9.33 27.87
N ALA A 262 -5.21 -9.96 27.01
CA ALA A 262 -5.21 -11.42 26.86
C ALA A 262 -4.95 -12.16 28.20
N ARG A 263 -4.09 -11.61 29.08
CA ARG A 263 -3.79 -12.19 30.41
C ARG A 263 -4.99 -12.22 31.36
N ARG A 264 -6.05 -11.41 31.10
CA ARG A 264 -7.24 -11.37 31.97
C ARG A 264 -8.18 -12.56 31.78
N PHE A 265 -8.18 -13.17 30.58
CA PHE A 265 -9.14 -14.21 30.24
C PHE A 265 -8.52 -15.46 29.58
N LEU A 266 -7.26 -15.37 29.10
CA LEU A 266 -6.59 -16.51 28.44
C LEU A 266 -5.63 -17.22 29.43
N PRO A 267 -5.49 -18.54 29.28
CA PRO A 267 -4.41 -19.28 29.95
C PRO A 267 -3.04 -18.85 29.36
N PRO A 268 -1.93 -19.15 30.06
CA PRO A 268 -0.58 -18.72 29.65
C PRO A 268 -0.22 -19.06 28.20
N TRP A 269 -0.61 -20.24 27.69
CA TRP A 269 -0.36 -20.63 26.30
C TRP A 269 -1.13 -19.74 25.33
N GLY A 270 -2.36 -19.31 25.65
CA GLY A 270 -3.16 -18.42 24.82
C GLY A 270 -2.54 -17.03 24.73
N VAL A 271 -2.02 -16.49 25.82
CA VAL A 271 -1.26 -15.23 25.85
C VAL A 271 -0.02 -15.33 24.95
N THR A 272 0.70 -16.45 25.01
CA THR A 272 1.85 -16.72 24.15
C THR A 272 1.46 -16.70 22.66
N VAL A 273 0.34 -17.35 22.29
CA VAL A 273 -0.17 -17.36 20.92
C VAL A 273 -0.51 -15.94 20.43
N VAL A 274 -1.16 -15.12 21.28
CA VAL A 274 -1.49 -13.72 20.94
C VAL A 274 -0.21 -12.89 20.74
N ALA A 275 0.78 -13.03 21.63
CA ALA A 275 2.04 -12.32 21.50
C ALA A 275 2.84 -12.75 20.26
N LEU A 276 2.89 -14.05 19.94
CA LEU A 276 3.48 -14.55 18.69
C LEU A 276 2.74 -14.00 17.45
N GLY A 277 1.41 -13.89 17.51
CA GLY A 277 0.62 -13.27 16.45
C GLY A 277 1.05 -11.83 16.17
N ALA A 278 1.33 -11.05 17.21
CA ALA A 278 1.86 -9.69 17.04
C ALA A 278 3.26 -9.70 16.39
N LEU A 279 4.13 -10.63 16.74
CA LEU A 279 5.45 -10.78 16.10
C LEU A 279 5.32 -11.23 14.64
N PHE A 280 4.37 -12.08 14.30
CA PHE A 280 4.05 -12.43 12.92
C PHE A 280 3.54 -11.19 12.13
N ALA A 281 2.69 -10.37 12.75
CA ALA A 281 2.24 -9.11 12.18
C ALA A 281 3.41 -8.16 11.87
N VAL A 282 4.39 -8.05 12.79
CA VAL A 282 5.63 -7.29 12.59
C VAL A 282 6.37 -7.80 11.37
N ALA A 283 6.64 -9.11 11.31
CA ALA A 283 7.42 -9.71 10.23
C ALA A 283 6.77 -9.49 8.85
N THR A 284 5.45 -9.65 8.76
CA THR A 284 4.70 -9.44 7.52
C THR A 284 4.73 -7.97 7.07
N THR A 285 4.51 -7.03 7.98
CA THR A 285 4.43 -5.59 7.68
C THR A 285 5.76 -5.04 7.20
N VAL A 286 6.81 -5.29 7.96
CA VAL A 286 8.13 -4.71 7.69
C VAL A 286 8.67 -5.18 6.36
N ASN A 287 8.57 -6.48 6.13
CA ASN A 287 9.05 -7.09 4.93
C ASN A 287 8.37 -6.50 3.67
N THR A 288 7.06 -6.44 3.68
CA THR A 288 6.29 -5.92 2.55
C THR A 288 6.51 -4.42 2.36
N SER A 289 6.49 -3.64 3.43
CA SER A 289 6.57 -2.17 3.35
C SER A 289 7.91 -1.70 2.77
N LEU A 290 9.04 -2.20 3.28
CA LEU A 290 10.35 -1.78 2.81
C LEU A 290 10.65 -2.29 1.40
N LEU A 291 10.19 -3.51 1.08
CA LEU A 291 10.34 -4.11 -0.23
C LEU A 291 9.62 -3.28 -1.31
N VAL A 292 8.33 -3.01 -1.13
CA VAL A 292 7.51 -2.25 -2.08
C VAL A 292 8.01 -0.83 -2.21
N ALA A 293 8.26 -0.15 -1.08
CA ALA A 293 8.74 1.22 -1.08
C ALA A 293 10.09 1.39 -1.78
N SER A 294 11.03 0.47 -1.57
CA SER A 294 12.34 0.53 -2.24
C SER A 294 12.23 0.38 -3.76
N ARG A 295 11.30 -0.43 -4.25
CA ARG A 295 11.01 -0.58 -5.69
C ARG A 295 10.37 0.68 -6.28
N THR A 296 9.43 1.31 -5.56
CA THR A 296 8.80 2.57 -5.98
C THR A 296 9.83 3.71 -6.07
N VAL A 297 10.71 3.85 -5.06
CA VAL A 297 11.81 4.82 -5.08
C VAL A 297 12.78 4.54 -6.22
N MET A 298 13.17 3.27 -6.43
CA MET A 298 14.02 2.84 -7.54
C MET A 298 13.37 3.18 -8.90
N ARG A 299 12.07 2.91 -9.06
CA ARG A 299 11.35 3.23 -10.29
C ARG A 299 11.36 4.72 -10.58
N ALA A 300 11.04 5.55 -9.59
CA ALA A 300 11.10 7.01 -9.73
C ALA A 300 12.51 7.52 -10.05
N ALA A 301 13.56 6.86 -9.57
CA ALA A 301 14.93 7.18 -9.93
C ALA A 301 15.27 6.77 -11.37
N ARG A 302 14.78 5.63 -11.86
CA ARG A 302 14.90 5.22 -13.28
C ARG A 302 14.19 6.17 -14.22
N ASP A 303 13.05 6.72 -13.80
CA ASP A 303 12.30 7.74 -14.54
C ASP A 303 12.98 9.13 -14.47
N GLY A 304 14.18 9.25 -13.84
CA GLY A 304 14.96 10.48 -13.76
C GLY A 304 14.44 11.55 -12.79
N ILE A 305 13.39 11.24 -12.01
CA ILE A 305 12.76 12.18 -11.06
C ILE A 305 13.55 12.26 -9.76
N LEU A 306 14.02 11.12 -9.26
CA LEU A 306 14.90 11.02 -8.13
C LEU A 306 16.37 10.83 -8.58
N PRO A 307 17.37 10.98 -7.68
CA PRO A 307 18.76 10.76 -8.03
C PRO A 307 18.99 9.36 -8.61
N GLU A 308 19.69 9.28 -9.74
CA GLU A 308 19.97 8.02 -10.48
C GLU A 308 20.67 6.95 -9.62
N GLY A 309 21.44 7.38 -8.60
CA GLY A 309 22.07 6.45 -7.65
C GLY A 309 21.07 5.50 -6.98
N LEU A 310 19.83 5.96 -6.73
CA LEU A 310 18.77 5.15 -6.12
C LEU A 310 18.26 4.03 -7.03
N ALA A 311 18.53 4.11 -8.34
CA ALA A 311 18.18 3.06 -9.30
C ALA A 311 19.18 1.89 -9.32
N LYS A 312 20.33 2.00 -8.62
CA LYS A 312 21.39 0.98 -8.64
C LYS A 312 20.97 -0.29 -7.91
N ILE A 313 21.14 -1.41 -8.59
CA ILE A 313 20.91 -2.76 -8.06
C ILE A 313 22.25 -3.35 -7.59
N HIS A 314 22.25 -4.02 -6.45
CA HIS A 314 23.43 -4.70 -5.92
C HIS A 314 23.73 -5.96 -6.73
N PRO A 315 24.98 -6.16 -7.27
CA PRO A 315 25.27 -7.23 -8.24
C PRO A 315 25.08 -8.66 -7.72
N ARG A 316 25.17 -8.87 -6.39
CA ARG A 316 25.07 -10.20 -5.77
C ARG A 316 23.70 -10.48 -5.15
N CYS A 317 23.05 -9.43 -4.63
CA CYS A 317 21.81 -9.58 -3.85
C CYS A 317 20.56 -9.22 -4.67
N ASP A 318 20.74 -8.66 -5.86
CA ASP A 318 19.66 -8.24 -6.77
C ASP A 318 18.64 -7.30 -6.10
N THR A 319 19.15 -6.41 -5.24
CA THR A 319 18.34 -5.48 -4.44
C THR A 319 18.71 -4.02 -4.72
N PRO A 320 17.76 -3.07 -4.70
CA PRO A 320 18.02 -1.65 -4.85
C PRO A 320 18.61 -1.08 -3.54
N TYR A 321 19.86 -1.41 -3.24
CA TYR A 321 20.51 -1.21 -1.94
C TYR A 321 20.50 0.24 -1.47
N LEU A 322 20.71 1.23 -2.36
CA LEU A 322 20.68 2.64 -1.98
C LEU A 322 19.26 3.10 -1.62
N SER A 323 18.25 2.64 -2.33
CA SER A 323 16.84 2.90 -1.97
C SER A 323 16.50 2.29 -0.61
N ILE A 324 16.97 1.06 -0.34
CA ILE A 324 16.79 0.40 0.97
C ILE A 324 17.51 1.18 2.07
N LEU A 325 18.73 1.66 1.85
CA LEU A 325 19.48 2.46 2.84
C LEU A 325 18.80 3.79 3.15
N VAL A 326 18.31 4.51 2.14
CA VAL A 326 17.58 5.78 2.33
C VAL A 326 16.29 5.57 3.14
N LEU A 327 15.63 4.44 2.97
CA LEU A 327 14.40 4.11 3.70
C LEU A 327 14.67 3.49 5.07
N GLY A 328 15.75 2.73 5.25
CA GLY A 328 15.99 1.94 6.44
C GLY A 328 16.96 2.55 7.47
N VAL A 329 17.86 3.46 7.05
CA VAL A 329 18.86 4.05 7.98
C VAL A 329 18.31 5.21 8.82
N PRO A 330 17.57 6.19 8.27
CA PRO A 330 17.11 7.33 9.06
C PRO A 330 16.26 6.96 10.29
N PRO A 331 15.43 5.90 10.29
CA PRO A 331 14.71 5.48 11.50
C PRO A 331 15.58 5.29 12.74
N PHE A 332 16.85 4.89 12.59
CA PHE A 332 17.77 4.78 13.75
C PHE A 332 17.98 6.11 14.48
N ALA A 333 18.05 7.21 13.74
CA ALA A 333 18.18 8.54 14.33
C ALA A 333 16.85 9.06 14.90
N LEU A 334 15.72 8.49 14.44
CA LEU A 334 14.37 8.89 14.84
C LEU A 334 13.81 8.04 15.98
N VAL A 335 14.55 7.06 16.52
CA VAL A 335 14.14 6.23 17.68
C VAL A 335 13.63 7.07 18.87
N PRO A 336 14.16 8.26 19.20
CA PRO A 336 13.61 9.10 20.26
C PRO A 336 12.16 9.53 20.04
N LEU A 337 11.64 9.46 18.79
CA LEU A 337 10.25 9.75 18.44
C LEU A 337 9.36 8.49 18.44
N ALA A 338 9.92 7.33 18.76
CA ALA A 338 9.20 6.05 18.70
C ALA A 338 8.02 5.98 19.68
N ASP A 339 8.06 6.74 20.77
CA ASP A 339 6.98 6.82 21.76
C ASP A 339 5.77 7.65 21.25
N GLU A 340 5.96 8.45 20.19
CA GLU A 340 4.90 9.26 19.56
C GLU A 340 4.05 8.45 18.56
N ILE A 341 3.62 7.23 18.96
CA ILE A 341 2.89 6.29 18.11
C ILE A 341 1.68 6.92 17.44
N ILE A 342 0.87 7.69 18.20
CA ILE A 342 -0.35 8.34 17.67
C ILE A 342 0.03 9.40 16.63
N GLY A 343 1.07 10.20 16.89
CA GLY A 343 1.56 11.22 15.98
C GLY A 343 2.08 10.61 14.67
N LEU A 344 2.91 9.57 14.78
CA LEU A 344 3.47 8.85 13.63
C LEU A 344 2.38 8.19 12.79
N SER A 345 1.41 7.52 13.42
CA SER A 345 0.31 6.85 12.73
C SER A 345 -0.64 7.87 12.07
N THR A 346 -0.89 9.00 12.74
CA THR A 346 -1.67 10.10 12.17
C THR A 346 -0.97 10.71 10.95
N PHE A 347 0.37 10.86 11.00
CA PHE A 347 1.16 11.32 9.87
C PHE A 347 1.06 10.38 8.66
N ILE A 348 1.19 9.06 8.89
CA ILE A 348 1.03 8.04 7.85
C ILE A 348 -0.37 8.18 7.21
N GLY A 349 -1.41 8.27 8.04
CA GLY A 349 -2.79 8.43 7.59
C GLY A 349 -2.98 9.70 6.76
N LEU A 350 -2.50 10.86 7.24
CA LEU A 350 -2.63 12.14 6.55
C LEU A 350 -1.88 12.17 5.21
N ALA A 351 -0.64 11.71 5.18
CA ALA A 351 0.19 11.64 3.98
C ALA A 351 -0.49 10.80 2.90
N THR A 352 -1.08 9.68 3.30
CA THR A 352 -1.77 8.77 2.39
C THR A 352 -3.11 9.31 1.93
N LEU A 353 -3.91 9.92 2.82
CA LEU A 353 -5.16 10.59 2.44
C LEU A 353 -4.90 11.70 1.41
N THR A 354 -3.78 12.43 1.54
CA THR A 354 -3.37 13.43 0.55
C THR A 354 -3.12 12.79 -0.82
N ALA A 355 -2.37 11.69 -0.87
CA ALA A 355 -2.10 10.97 -2.12
C ALA A 355 -3.40 10.44 -2.74
N TYR A 356 -4.32 9.93 -1.93
CA TYR A 356 -5.62 9.44 -2.40
C TYR A 356 -6.60 10.54 -2.80
N PHE A 357 -6.51 11.72 -2.21
CA PHE A 357 -7.26 12.88 -2.69
C PHE A 357 -6.90 13.19 -4.17
N PHE A 358 -5.62 13.20 -4.49
CA PHE A 358 -5.17 13.35 -5.88
C PHE A 358 -5.51 12.11 -6.73
N GLY A 359 -5.56 10.92 -6.14
CA GLY A 359 -6.05 9.69 -6.78
C GLY A 359 -7.49 9.81 -7.25
N ALA A 360 -8.36 10.51 -6.52
CA ALA A 360 -9.72 10.78 -6.96
C ALA A 360 -9.76 11.67 -8.23
N ILE A 361 -8.83 12.63 -8.35
CA ILE A 361 -8.69 13.46 -9.56
C ILE A 361 -8.21 12.60 -10.73
N ALA A 362 -7.23 11.71 -10.49
CA ALA A 362 -6.77 10.75 -11.51
C ALA A 362 -7.93 9.89 -12.03
N LEU A 363 -8.76 9.38 -11.12
CA LEU A 363 -9.95 8.61 -11.47
C LEU A 363 -10.91 9.37 -12.40
N TYR A 364 -11.11 10.66 -12.13
CA TYR A 364 -11.98 11.53 -12.95
C TYR A 364 -11.44 11.71 -14.36
N ASN A 365 -10.12 11.77 -14.52
CA ASN A 365 -9.47 11.99 -15.81
C ASN A 365 -9.35 10.69 -16.65
N LEU A 366 -9.39 9.50 -16.02
CA LEU A 366 -9.23 8.22 -16.71
C LEU A 366 -10.12 8.04 -17.94
N PRO A 367 -11.45 8.31 -17.90
CA PRO A 367 -12.29 8.17 -19.10
C PRO A 367 -11.98 9.16 -20.22
N ARG A 368 -11.28 10.26 -19.91
CA ARG A 368 -10.93 11.31 -20.86
C ARG A 368 -9.60 11.07 -21.53
N GLU A 369 -8.60 10.71 -20.74
CA GLU A 369 -7.23 10.51 -21.19
C GLU A 369 -7.01 9.09 -21.77
N PHE A 370 -7.67 8.08 -21.18
CA PHE A 370 -7.52 6.67 -21.53
C PHE A 370 -8.88 5.99 -21.75
N HIS A 371 -9.66 6.52 -22.69
CA HIS A 371 -11.03 6.05 -22.98
C HIS A 371 -11.09 4.55 -23.28
N ALA A 372 -10.17 4.04 -24.09
CA ALA A 372 -10.12 2.62 -24.46
C ALA A 372 -9.90 1.70 -23.25
N HIS A 373 -9.01 2.07 -22.34
CA HIS A 373 -8.76 1.32 -21.12
C HIS A 373 -9.97 1.34 -20.17
N TYR A 374 -10.62 2.50 -20.06
CA TYR A 374 -11.85 2.63 -19.27
C TYR A 374 -13.00 1.76 -19.79
N GLU A 375 -13.20 1.72 -21.12
CA GLU A 375 -14.25 0.90 -21.74
C GLU A 375 -13.96 -0.60 -21.64
N ARG A 376 -12.70 -1.03 -21.62
CA ARG A 376 -12.29 -2.43 -21.46
C ARG A 376 -12.27 -2.89 -20.00
N ALA A 377 -12.29 -1.97 -19.02
CA ALA A 377 -12.27 -2.32 -17.61
C ALA A 377 -13.45 -3.20 -17.24
N THR A 378 -13.18 -4.35 -16.62
CA THR A 378 -14.20 -5.28 -16.12
C THR A 378 -15.04 -4.66 -15.01
N PHE A 379 -14.39 -3.85 -14.15
CA PHE A 379 -15.02 -3.08 -13.10
C PHE A 379 -15.02 -1.60 -13.48
N ARG A 380 -16.21 -1.05 -13.75
CA ARG A 380 -16.37 0.37 -14.12
C ARG A 380 -17.68 0.96 -13.61
N PHE A 381 -17.69 2.27 -13.46
CA PHE A 381 -18.88 3.02 -13.06
C PHE A 381 -19.51 3.70 -14.28
N GLY A 382 -20.81 3.86 -14.29
CA GLY A 382 -21.43 4.85 -15.16
C GLY A 382 -21.04 6.29 -14.71
N ARG A 383 -21.25 7.28 -15.55
CA ARG A 383 -20.87 8.69 -15.30
C ARG A 383 -21.32 9.22 -13.91
N ARG A 384 -22.55 8.85 -13.47
CA ARG A 384 -23.06 9.26 -12.14
C ARG A 384 -22.27 8.60 -11.00
N GLY A 385 -22.00 7.31 -11.11
CA GLY A 385 -21.20 6.58 -10.12
C GLY A 385 -19.78 7.09 -10.02
N LEU A 386 -19.15 7.44 -11.17
CA LEU A 386 -17.82 8.04 -11.20
C LEU A 386 -17.79 9.39 -10.46
N VAL A 387 -18.77 10.29 -10.74
CA VAL A 387 -18.86 11.60 -10.07
C VAL A 387 -19.08 11.42 -8.56
N LEU A 388 -19.92 10.47 -8.14
CA LEU A 388 -20.14 10.17 -6.73
C LEU A 388 -18.89 9.61 -6.05
N ALA A 389 -18.16 8.68 -6.71
CA ALA A 389 -16.93 8.12 -6.19
C ALA A 389 -15.84 9.19 -6.03
N VAL A 390 -15.65 10.04 -7.04
CA VAL A 390 -14.67 11.15 -7.01
C VAL A 390 -15.08 12.21 -6.00
N GLY A 391 -16.31 12.71 -6.07
CA GLY A 391 -16.80 13.77 -5.19
C GLY A 391 -16.89 13.32 -3.72
N GLY A 392 -17.42 12.12 -3.48
CA GLY A 392 -17.48 11.52 -2.14
C GLY A 392 -16.09 11.24 -1.58
N GLY A 393 -15.20 10.67 -2.39
CA GLY A 393 -13.81 10.43 -2.01
C GLY A 393 -13.09 11.73 -1.64
N ALA A 394 -13.15 12.75 -2.49
CA ALA A 394 -12.54 14.04 -2.22
C ALA A 394 -13.11 14.74 -0.97
N LEU A 395 -14.44 14.68 -0.79
CA LEU A 395 -15.10 15.26 0.39
C LEU A 395 -14.65 14.56 1.69
N VAL A 396 -14.68 13.22 1.71
CA VAL A 396 -14.36 12.46 2.92
C VAL A 396 -12.87 12.55 3.25
N THR A 397 -11.99 12.36 2.24
CA THR A 397 -10.55 12.52 2.47
C THR A 397 -10.17 13.93 2.87
N GLY A 398 -10.82 14.94 2.27
CA GLY A 398 -10.66 16.36 2.66
C GLY A 398 -11.15 16.63 4.08
N ALA A 399 -12.29 16.08 4.50
CA ALA A 399 -12.80 16.21 5.87
C ALA A 399 -11.83 15.61 6.90
N PHE A 400 -11.30 14.39 6.64
CA PHE A 400 -10.30 13.76 7.50
C PHE A 400 -9.01 14.59 7.56
N TRP A 401 -8.60 15.16 6.44
CA TRP A 401 -7.44 16.04 6.37
C TRP A 401 -7.63 17.31 7.24
N VAL A 402 -8.78 17.98 7.12
CA VAL A 402 -9.13 19.15 7.95
C VAL A 402 -9.17 18.79 9.44
N VAL A 403 -9.82 17.67 9.80
CA VAL A 403 -9.86 17.18 11.19
C VAL A 403 -8.46 16.98 11.74
N THR A 404 -7.57 16.37 10.95
CA THR A 404 -6.19 16.14 11.37
C THR A 404 -5.43 17.43 11.61
N LEU A 405 -5.57 18.42 10.71
CA LEU A 405 -4.94 19.72 10.87
C LEU A 405 -5.41 20.47 12.13
N LEU A 406 -6.71 20.39 12.42
CA LEU A 406 -7.29 21.04 13.61
C LEU A 406 -6.83 20.38 14.92
N GLN A 407 -6.69 19.06 14.93
CA GLN A 407 -6.36 18.29 16.13
C GLN A 407 -4.85 18.11 16.32
N ARG A 408 -4.09 18.00 15.25
CA ARG A 408 -2.63 17.78 15.25
C ARG A 408 -1.93 18.69 14.23
N PRO A 409 -1.92 20.03 14.44
CA PRO A 409 -1.39 20.97 13.45
C PRO A 409 0.09 20.74 13.13
N ILE A 410 0.90 20.24 14.09
CA ILE A 410 2.31 19.93 13.88
C ILE A 410 2.48 18.88 12.78
N VAL A 411 1.64 17.85 12.75
CA VAL A 411 1.66 16.79 11.71
C VAL A 411 1.41 17.40 10.33
N GLY A 412 0.44 18.29 10.23
CA GLY A 412 0.14 19.04 9.00
C GLY A 412 1.32 19.91 8.56
N VAL A 413 1.88 20.70 9.48
CA VAL A 413 3.03 21.59 9.18
C VAL A 413 4.24 20.77 8.67
N VAL A 414 4.52 19.62 9.27
CA VAL A 414 5.62 18.73 8.82
C VAL A 414 5.35 18.24 7.39
N LEU A 415 4.13 17.79 7.11
CA LEU A 415 3.77 17.29 5.78
C LEU A 415 3.82 18.39 4.71
N GLU A 416 3.22 19.56 5.01
CA GLU A 416 3.22 20.69 4.08
C GLU A 416 4.65 21.23 3.84
N GLY A 417 5.46 21.35 4.90
CA GLY A 417 6.87 21.71 4.80
C GLY A 417 7.63 20.74 3.89
N TRP A 418 7.34 19.44 4.00
CA TRP A 418 7.92 18.41 3.14
C TRP A 418 7.47 18.55 1.67
N PHE A 419 6.21 18.90 1.43
CA PHE A 419 5.70 19.18 0.08
C PHE A 419 6.33 20.43 -0.54
N VAL A 420 6.53 21.49 0.25
CA VAL A 420 7.25 22.71 -0.21
C VAL A 420 8.69 22.39 -0.59
N LEU A 421 9.40 21.61 0.24
CA LEU A 421 10.75 21.12 -0.09
C LEU A 421 10.74 20.26 -1.37
N GLY A 422 9.73 19.37 -1.50
CA GLY A 422 9.53 18.55 -2.69
C GLY A 422 9.29 19.39 -3.94
N TYR A 423 8.47 20.42 -3.85
CA TYR A 423 8.25 21.35 -4.96
C TYR A 423 9.54 22.07 -5.37
N GLY A 424 10.32 22.54 -4.41
CA GLY A 424 11.63 23.15 -4.65
C GLY A 424 12.57 22.19 -5.37
N TYR A 425 12.69 20.95 -4.89
CA TYR A 425 13.50 19.91 -5.52
C TYR A 425 13.00 19.58 -6.93
N TYR A 426 11.71 19.39 -7.11
CA TYR A 426 11.10 19.11 -8.40
C TYR A 426 11.39 20.21 -9.42
N ARG A 427 11.25 21.47 -9.02
CA ARG A 427 11.58 22.65 -9.85
C ARG A 427 13.07 22.73 -10.19
N TYR A 428 13.94 22.38 -9.22
CA TYR A 428 15.39 22.34 -9.43
C TYR A 428 15.79 21.24 -10.42
N ARG A 429 15.28 20.04 -10.22
CA ARG A 429 15.61 18.87 -11.06
C ARG A 429 15.14 19.03 -12.50
N LEU A 430 14.02 19.73 -12.71
CA LEU A 430 13.44 20.00 -14.03
C LEU A 430 14.05 21.20 -14.75
N ARG A 431 14.94 21.94 -14.14
CA ARG A 431 15.66 23.03 -14.84
C ARG A 431 16.57 22.42 -15.90
N GLY A 432 16.21 22.67 -17.18
CA GLY A 432 16.99 22.20 -18.33
C GLY A 432 16.57 20.84 -18.91
N THR A 433 15.58 20.18 -18.34
CA THR A 433 15.00 18.96 -18.94
C THR A 433 13.79 19.36 -19.79
N ASP A 434 13.70 18.84 -21.01
CA ASP A 434 12.52 19.05 -21.86
C ASP A 434 11.30 18.43 -21.18
N ARG A 435 10.31 19.26 -20.83
CA ARG A 435 9.10 18.82 -20.14
C ARG A 435 8.33 17.77 -20.95
N VAL A 436 8.43 17.80 -22.27
CA VAL A 436 7.78 16.86 -23.17
C VAL A 436 8.48 15.50 -23.11
N GLU A 437 9.81 15.48 -23.08
CA GLU A 437 10.59 14.25 -23.00
C GLU A 437 10.42 13.57 -21.64
N MET A 438 10.39 14.36 -20.54
CA MET A 438 10.13 13.85 -19.21
C MET A 438 8.68 13.37 -19.04
N HIS A 439 7.71 14.04 -19.66
CA HIS A 439 6.33 13.56 -19.69
C HIS A 439 6.23 12.24 -20.46
N ARG A 440 6.96 12.06 -21.55
CA ARG A 440 7.05 10.79 -22.31
C ARG A 440 7.78 9.69 -21.54
N THR A 441 8.91 10.01 -20.89
CA THR A 441 9.62 9.04 -20.02
C THR A 441 8.82 8.66 -18.78
N MET A 442 8.09 9.59 -18.17
CA MET A 442 7.17 9.31 -17.10
C MET A 442 5.92 8.55 -17.58
N THR A 443 5.46 8.83 -18.77
CA THR A 443 4.28 8.13 -19.30
C THR A 443 4.60 6.75 -19.83
N GLY A 444 5.84 6.46 -20.31
CA GLY A 444 6.32 5.10 -20.67
C GLY A 444 5.32 4.16 -21.36
N LEU A 445 4.17 4.69 -21.78
CA LEU A 445 3.02 3.94 -22.29
C LEU A 445 3.28 3.39 -23.69
N ASP A 446 4.11 4.08 -24.50
CA ASP A 446 4.36 3.67 -25.88
C ASP A 446 5.08 2.31 -25.99
N ARG A 447 5.79 1.89 -24.93
CA ARG A 447 6.40 0.56 -24.86
C ARG A 447 5.49 -0.50 -24.21
N HIS A 448 4.56 -0.09 -23.35
CA HIS A 448 3.62 -1.01 -22.69
C HIS A 448 2.32 -1.21 -23.47
N GLU A 449 1.91 -0.30 -24.34
CA GLU A 449 0.77 -0.55 -25.24
C GLU A 449 1.00 -1.77 -26.14
N ALA A 450 2.25 -2.02 -26.56
CA ALA A 450 2.61 -3.22 -27.30
C ALA A 450 2.62 -4.51 -26.42
N ALA A 451 2.90 -4.40 -25.11
CA ALA A 451 2.90 -5.53 -24.20
C ALA A 451 1.50 -5.86 -23.65
N PHE A 452 0.56 -4.89 -23.68
CA PHE A 452 -0.84 -5.06 -23.28
C PHE A 452 -1.80 -5.19 -24.45
N ALA A 453 -1.31 -5.26 -25.68
CA ALA A 453 -2.11 -5.76 -26.79
C ALA A 453 -2.44 -7.22 -26.49
N ILE A 454 -3.57 -7.44 -25.82
CA ILE A 454 -4.17 -8.77 -25.66
C ILE A 454 -4.26 -9.35 -27.06
N PRO A 455 -3.70 -10.55 -27.35
CA PRO A 455 -3.91 -11.19 -28.63
C PRO A 455 -5.42 -11.24 -28.86
N ASP A 456 -5.86 -10.72 -30.01
CA ASP A 456 -7.25 -10.78 -30.39
C ASP A 456 -7.70 -12.25 -30.28
N SER A 457 -8.51 -12.57 -29.28
CA SER A 457 -9.10 -13.89 -29.07
C SER A 457 -10.12 -14.27 -30.14
N ASP A 458 -10.26 -13.49 -31.20
CA ASP A 458 -11.23 -13.67 -32.26
C ASP A 458 -10.66 -13.99 -33.67
N SER A 459 -9.38 -14.39 -33.78
CA SER A 459 -8.89 -14.91 -35.08
C SER A 459 -8.80 -16.44 -35.16
N GLY A 460 -9.66 -17.16 -34.43
CA GLY A 460 -9.67 -18.62 -34.36
C GLY A 460 -10.99 -19.30 -34.66
N ALA A 461 -11.75 -18.83 -35.66
CA ALA A 461 -12.86 -19.63 -36.22
C ALA A 461 -13.11 -19.29 -37.69
N GLY A 462 -12.31 -19.83 -38.55
CA GLY A 462 -12.48 -19.79 -39.98
C GLY A 462 -11.97 -21.07 -40.58
N THR A 463 -12.88 -22.02 -40.63
CA THR A 463 -12.79 -23.35 -41.27
C THR A 463 -12.06 -23.32 -42.59
N GLY A 464 -11.21 -24.37 -42.76
CA GLY A 464 -10.51 -24.66 -43.97
C GLY A 464 -11.40 -24.95 -45.15
N THR A 465 -10.80 -24.88 -46.27
CA THR A 465 -10.82 -25.84 -47.38
C THR A 465 -10.16 -25.25 -48.61
N GLY A 466 -9.18 -25.93 -49.11
CA GLY A 466 -9.15 -26.22 -50.52
C GLY A 466 -8.09 -25.54 -51.38
N ALA A 467 -7.07 -26.32 -51.69
CA ALA A 467 -6.50 -26.49 -53.05
C ALA A 467 -5.63 -25.38 -53.67
N SER A 468 -4.34 -25.49 -53.59
CA SER A 468 -3.43 -25.94 -54.66
C SER A 468 -3.48 -25.23 -56.00
N ILE A 469 -2.25 -25.13 -56.58
CA ILE A 469 -1.89 -24.90 -58.01
C ILE A 469 -1.63 -23.41 -58.27
N GLY A 470 -0.48 -22.91 -58.64
CA GLY A 470 0.62 -23.50 -59.37
C GLY A 470 1.12 -22.46 -60.35
N THR A 471 2.42 -22.39 -60.46
CA THR A 471 3.22 -22.04 -61.63
C THR A 471 3.30 -20.60 -62.13
N ASP A 472 4.49 -20.07 -62.01
CA ASP A 472 5.41 -19.60 -63.05
C ASP A 472 4.90 -18.63 -64.14
N PHE A 473 5.64 -17.56 -64.30
CA PHE A 473 6.31 -17.10 -65.52
C PHE A 473 6.68 -15.62 -65.35
N ASP A 474 7.87 -15.29 -65.11
CA ASP A 474 8.99 -14.99 -66.01
C ASP A 474 8.70 -13.91 -67.10
N SER A 475 9.70 -13.06 -67.18
CA SER A 475 10.14 -12.23 -68.30
C SER A 475 9.71 -10.74 -68.34
N ASP A 476 10.66 -9.94 -67.97
CA ASP A 476 11.13 -8.71 -68.61
C ASP A 476 11.39 -8.94 -70.13
N PRO A 477 11.64 -7.95 -71.00
CA PRO A 477 11.91 -6.53 -70.85
C PRO A 477 11.34 -5.62 -71.96
N ASP A 478 11.74 -4.36 -71.90
CA ASP A 478 11.92 -3.37 -72.98
C ASP A 478 10.74 -2.51 -73.51
N GLY A 479 10.98 -1.22 -73.45
CA GLY A 479 10.42 -0.29 -74.44
C GLY A 479 9.99 1.09 -73.96
N ALA A 480 10.91 2.00 -73.78
CA ALA A 480 10.66 3.42 -74.05
C ALA A 480 10.67 3.65 -75.55
N PRO A 481 10.35 4.81 -76.06
CA PRO A 481 9.95 6.10 -75.53
C PRO A 481 8.85 6.86 -76.37
N GLY A 482 8.45 8.01 -75.89
CA GLY A 482 8.17 9.16 -76.78
C GLY A 482 6.80 9.82 -76.70
N ARG A 483 6.90 11.11 -76.39
CA ARG A 483 6.18 12.27 -76.97
C ARG A 483 4.62 12.18 -77.06
N ASP A 484 3.96 13.04 -76.40
CA ASP A 484 3.74 14.44 -76.61
C ASP A 484 3.15 15.14 -75.40
#